data_726b7c3bb4fd9249271717f82070a486
#
_entry.id   726b7c3bb4fd9249271717f82070a486
#
_cell.length_a   1.000
_cell.length_b   1.000
_cell.length_c   1.000
_cell.angle_alpha   90.00
_cell.angle_beta   90.00
_cell.angle_gamma   90.00
#
_symmetry.space_group_name_H-M   'P 1'
#
loop_
_entity.id
_entity.type
_entity.pdbx_description
1 polymer ?
#
loop_
_entity_poly.entity_id
_entity_poly.type
_entity_poly.pdbx_seq_one_letter_code
_entity_poly.pdbx_strand_id
1 'polypeptide(L)'
;MNDDYNNDYDFEDEFDFGEEEIDLPEDVIYLNEGADAYNKKDYEKAISLYEKSANLGNVTALSNLGYCYYYGRSIPVDKEKAKSYWEEAAIFGDIPAVYKLGDMYRNGDLPKRIEYSHKLYRRAFEMALNDLDNYYVAPDAMLRMMKYYPDELEEYGDKLAIALKCIQGIKKRIAEGDPYSQKVLQDAKECLLKIIDE
;
A
#
# COMPACT_ATOMS: atom_id res chain seq x y z
N MET A 1 -11.71 -38.86 -57.83
CA MET A 1 -10.72 -37.81 -57.71
C MET A 1 -10.65 -37.48 -56.24
N ASN A 2 -9.68 -38.07 -55.62
CA ASN A 2 -9.32 -37.90 -54.21
C ASN A 2 -8.49 -36.62 -54.13
N ASP A 3 -8.77 -35.78 -53.20
CA ASP A 3 -7.81 -34.80 -52.71
C ASP A 3 -7.80 -34.87 -51.19
N ASP A 4 -6.82 -35.66 -50.73
CA ASP A 4 -6.40 -35.75 -49.34
C ASP A 4 -5.69 -34.43 -48.97
N TYR A 5 -6.26 -33.64 -48.08
CA TYR A 5 -5.54 -32.60 -47.35
C TYR A 5 -5.18 -33.14 -45.98
N ASN A 6 -4.01 -33.78 -45.93
CA ASN A 6 -3.30 -34.06 -44.69
C ASN A 6 -2.68 -32.74 -44.24
N ASN A 7 -3.15 -32.17 -43.16
CA ASN A 7 -2.60 -30.96 -42.56
C ASN A 7 -2.01 -31.34 -41.18
N ASP A 8 -0.85 -32.03 -41.25
CA ASP A 8 0.00 -32.28 -40.11
C ASP A 8 0.71 -30.96 -39.76
N TYR A 9 0.10 -30.15 -38.89
CA TYR A 9 0.82 -29.12 -38.15
C TYR A 9 1.29 -29.75 -36.83
N ASP A 10 2.50 -30.28 -36.85
CA ASP A 10 3.28 -30.60 -35.68
C ASP A 10 3.58 -29.26 -34.94
N PHE A 11 2.77 -28.92 -33.97
CA PHE A 11 2.98 -27.78 -33.05
C PHE A 11 3.69 -28.31 -31.81
N GLU A 12 4.89 -28.86 -31.99
CA GLU A 12 5.85 -29.16 -30.93
C GLU A 12 7.01 -28.14 -30.96
N ASP A 13 6.69 -26.85 -30.94
CA ASP A 13 7.66 -25.88 -30.48
C ASP A 13 7.52 -25.81 -28.93
N GLU A 14 8.33 -26.64 -28.26
CA GLU A 14 8.66 -26.42 -26.85
C GLU A 14 9.28 -25.01 -26.74
N PHE A 15 8.45 -24.02 -26.41
CA PHE A 15 8.96 -22.76 -25.92
C PHE A 15 9.57 -23.03 -24.54
N ASP A 16 10.87 -23.38 -24.60
CA ASP A 16 11.75 -23.33 -23.44
C ASP A 16 11.84 -21.85 -22.99
N PHE A 17 10.92 -21.43 -22.13
CA PHE A 17 11.10 -20.22 -21.32
C PHE A 17 12.20 -20.56 -20.33
N GLY A 18 13.45 -20.53 -20.79
CA GLY A 18 14.59 -20.57 -19.91
C GLY A 18 14.28 -19.66 -18.72
N GLU A 19 14.41 -20.17 -17.51
CA GLU A 19 14.31 -19.38 -16.28
C GLU A 19 15.40 -18.30 -16.36
N GLU A 20 15.09 -17.19 -17.04
CA GLU A 20 15.89 -15.97 -16.90
C GLU A 20 15.76 -15.56 -15.46
N GLU A 21 16.80 -15.80 -14.67
CA GLU A 21 16.93 -15.25 -13.33
C GLU A 21 16.75 -13.73 -13.45
N ILE A 22 15.59 -13.21 -13.01
CA ILE A 22 15.34 -11.78 -13.02
C ILE A 22 16.31 -11.18 -12.01
N ASP A 23 17.35 -10.53 -12.50
CA ASP A 23 18.32 -9.81 -11.67
C ASP A 23 17.60 -8.54 -11.12
N LEU A 24 17.11 -8.66 -9.88
CA LEU A 24 16.42 -7.56 -9.23
C LEU A 24 17.41 -6.45 -8.87
N PRO A 25 17.05 -5.17 -9.02
CA PRO A 25 17.86 -4.06 -8.52
C PRO A 25 18.21 -4.21 -7.04
N GLU A 26 19.41 -3.80 -6.66
CA GLU A 26 19.94 -4.00 -5.30
C GLU A 26 19.05 -3.35 -4.22
N ASP A 27 18.47 -2.19 -4.50
CA ASP A 27 17.51 -1.53 -3.62
C ASP A 27 16.26 -2.38 -3.37
N VAL A 28 15.76 -3.08 -4.41
CA VAL A 28 14.62 -3.99 -4.31
C VAL A 28 14.98 -5.25 -3.54
N ILE A 29 16.19 -5.77 -3.70
CA ILE A 29 16.68 -6.92 -2.92
C ILE A 29 16.68 -6.57 -1.44
N TYR A 30 17.30 -5.45 -1.05
CA TYR A 30 17.34 -5.02 0.35
C TYR A 30 15.94 -4.72 0.90
N LEU A 31 15.02 -4.16 0.09
CA LEU A 31 13.64 -3.94 0.50
C LEU A 31 12.96 -5.27 0.85
N ASN A 32 13.05 -6.26 -0.02
CA ASN A 32 12.41 -7.56 0.15
C ASN A 32 12.98 -8.33 1.35
N GLU A 33 14.30 -8.39 1.47
CA GLU A 33 14.96 -8.99 2.63
C GLU A 33 14.59 -8.27 3.94
N GLY A 34 14.46 -6.94 3.90
CA GLY A 34 13.99 -6.13 5.02
C GLY A 34 12.56 -6.45 5.43
N ALA A 35 11.66 -6.63 4.45
CA ALA A 35 10.28 -7.04 4.70
C ALA A 35 10.21 -8.45 5.31
N ASP A 36 11.01 -9.39 4.82
CA ASP A 36 11.13 -10.73 5.38
C ASP A 36 11.62 -10.71 6.83
N ALA A 37 12.65 -9.92 7.12
CA ALA A 37 13.16 -9.74 8.46
C ALA A 37 12.10 -9.13 9.39
N TYR A 38 11.37 -8.11 8.92
CA TYR A 38 10.27 -7.48 9.66
C TYR A 38 9.16 -8.48 9.99
N ASN A 39 8.75 -9.31 9.03
CA ASN A 39 7.73 -10.35 9.23
C ASN A 39 8.18 -11.42 10.23
N LYS A 40 9.47 -11.73 10.27
CA LYS A 40 10.10 -12.62 11.28
C LYS A 40 10.32 -11.91 12.62
N LYS A 41 9.97 -10.63 12.76
CA LYS A 41 10.19 -9.77 13.93
C LYS A 41 11.66 -9.50 14.25
N ASP A 42 12.57 -9.74 13.31
CA ASP A 42 13.95 -9.32 13.37
C ASP A 42 14.05 -7.85 12.92
N TYR A 43 13.58 -6.96 13.79
CA TYR A 43 13.44 -5.55 13.45
C TYR A 43 14.78 -4.82 13.30
N GLU A 44 15.82 -5.24 14.00
CA GLU A 44 17.18 -4.65 13.85
C GLU A 44 17.70 -4.90 12.44
N LYS A 45 17.60 -6.15 11.98
CA LYS A 45 17.97 -6.52 10.61
C LYS A 45 17.10 -5.81 9.58
N ALA A 46 15.78 -5.75 9.82
CA ALA A 46 14.85 -5.06 8.94
C ALA A 46 15.22 -3.58 8.76
N ILE A 47 15.48 -2.85 9.85
CA ILE A 47 15.87 -1.44 9.81
C ILE A 47 17.17 -1.27 9.01
N SER A 48 18.19 -2.08 9.29
CA SER A 48 19.47 -2.01 8.58
C SER A 48 19.31 -2.23 7.06
N LEU A 49 18.45 -3.16 6.66
CA LEU A 49 18.17 -3.45 5.25
C LEU A 49 17.35 -2.33 4.59
N TYR A 50 16.35 -1.80 5.29
CA TYR A 50 15.58 -0.65 4.79
C TYR A 50 16.46 0.60 4.65
N GLU A 51 17.42 0.83 5.56
CA GLU A 51 18.39 1.93 5.44
C GLU A 51 19.26 1.78 4.18
N LYS A 52 19.74 0.56 3.89
CA LYS A 52 20.49 0.30 2.65
C LYS A 52 19.64 0.55 1.40
N SER A 53 18.41 0.02 1.39
CA SER A 53 17.47 0.19 0.30
C SER A 53 17.12 1.67 0.06
N ALA A 54 16.83 2.41 1.14
CA ALA A 54 16.53 3.85 1.08
C ALA A 54 17.72 4.68 0.57
N ASN A 55 18.96 4.34 0.98
CA ASN A 55 20.18 4.98 0.50
C ASN A 55 20.40 4.78 -1.01
N LEU A 56 19.84 3.73 -1.58
CA LEU A 56 19.81 3.47 -3.02
C LEU A 56 18.60 4.13 -3.73
N GLY A 57 17.78 4.88 -2.99
CA GLY A 57 16.66 5.66 -3.53
C GLY A 57 15.30 4.95 -3.48
N ASN A 58 15.18 3.81 -2.79
CA ASN A 58 13.91 3.12 -2.67
C ASN A 58 12.94 3.86 -1.75
N VAL A 59 11.86 4.37 -2.31
CA VAL A 59 10.86 5.17 -1.61
C VAL A 59 10.04 4.34 -0.62
N THR A 60 9.74 3.09 -0.95
CA THR A 60 9.01 2.18 -0.05
C THR A 60 9.83 1.88 1.21
N ALA A 61 11.16 1.78 1.08
CA ALA A 61 12.04 1.60 2.23
C ALA A 61 12.01 2.80 3.18
N LEU A 62 11.95 4.05 2.66
CA LEU A 62 11.74 5.24 3.49
C LEU A 62 10.43 5.14 4.28
N SER A 63 9.35 4.75 3.60
CA SER A 63 8.05 4.58 4.26
C SER A 63 8.10 3.52 5.36
N ASN A 64 8.78 2.39 5.13
CA ASN A 64 8.95 1.32 6.11
C ASN A 64 9.81 1.76 7.31
N LEU A 65 10.86 2.56 7.10
CA LEU A 65 11.61 3.19 8.19
C LEU A 65 10.71 4.10 9.04
N GLY A 66 9.86 4.90 8.41
CA GLY A 66 8.84 5.67 9.11
C GLY A 66 7.99 4.81 10.05
N TYR A 67 7.53 3.65 9.61
CA TYR A 67 6.81 2.68 10.45
C TYR A 67 7.66 2.17 11.61
N CYS A 68 8.93 1.81 11.38
CA CYS A 68 9.82 1.32 12.43
C CYS A 68 9.99 2.34 13.55
N TYR A 69 10.22 3.61 13.21
CA TYR A 69 10.38 4.69 14.19
C TYR A 69 9.04 5.06 14.87
N TYR A 70 7.94 5.04 14.15
CA TYR A 70 6.62 5.36 14.70
C TYR A 70 6.18 4.35 15.77
N TYR A 71 6.42 3.06 15.56
CA TYR A 71 6.02 1.99 16.48
C TYR A 71 7.14 1.54 17.44
N GLY A 72 8.35 2.06 17.31
CA GLY A 72 9.47 1.69 18.17
C GLY A 72 9.92 0.23 17.95
N ARG A 73 10.13 -0.20 16.70
CA ARG A 73 10.54 -1.56 16.36
C ARG A 73 12.03 -1.77 16.63
N SER A 74 12.38 -2.42 17.75
CA SER A 74 13.74 -2.58 18.28
C SER A 74 14.54 -1.28 18.51
N ILE A 75 13.86 -0.14 18.43
CA ILE A 75 14.39 1.20 18.64
C ILE A 75 13.38 2.00 19.47
N PRO A 76 13.78 3.06 20.20
CA PRO A 76 12.83 3.95 20.84
C PRO A 76 11.85 4.57 19.84
N VAL A 77 10.59 4.75 20.27
CA VAL A 77 9.61 5.49 19.48
C VAL A 77 10.11 6.91 19.24
N ASP A 78 10.17 7.31 17.98
CA ASP A 78 10.55 8.64 17.55
C ASP A 78 9.60 9.13 16.45
N LYS A 79 8.57 9.86 16.87
CA LYS A 79 7.52 10.34 15.95
C LYS A 79 8.01 11.45 15.02
N GLU A 80 8.96 12.27 15.46
CA GLU A 80 9.53 13.30 14.59
C GLU A 80 10.39 12.68 13.49
N LYS A 81 11.17 11.65 13.82
CA LYS A 81 11.94 10.92 12.82
C LYS A 81 11.04 10.13 11.87
N ALA A 82 9.99 9.49 12.37
CA ALA A 82 8.97 8.84 11.54
C ALA A 82 8.33 9.84 10.56
N LYS A 83 7.98 11.03 11.05
CA LYS A 83 7.46 12.13 10.23
C LYS A 83 8.44 12.50 9.12
N SER A 84 9.71 12.69 9.43
CA SER A 84 10.73 13.07 8.43
C SER A 84 10.83 12.03 7.31
N TYR A 85 10.85 10.74 7.64
CA TYR A 85 10.85 9.68 6.64
C TYR A 85 9.57 9.68 5.78
N TRP A 86 8.40 9.87 6.40
CA TRP A 86 7.16 9.91 5.64
C TRP A 86 7.00 11.21 4.82
N GLU A 87 7.54 12.35 5.28
CA GLU A 87 7.59 13.57 4.46
C GLU A 87 8.44 13.37 3.21
N GLU A 88 9.60 12.73 3.35
CA GLU A 88 10.47 12.40 2.22
C GLU A 88 9.78 11.42 1.26
N ALA A 89 9.25 10.31 1.76
CA ALA A 89 8.53 9.35 0.93
C ALA A 89 7.31 9.97 0.22
N ALA A 90 6.57 10.85 0.89
CA ALA A 90 5.41 11.55 0.33
C ALA A 90 5.76 12.51 -0.81
N ILE A 91 6.97 13.09 -0.82
CA ILE A 91 7.47 13.92 -1.93
C ILE A 91 7.57 13.07 -3.21
N PHE A 92 7.99 11.81 -3.08
CA PHE A 92 8.12 10.86 -4.18
C PHE A 92 6.84 10.07 -4.48
N GLY A 93 5.73 10.42 -3.86
CA GLY A 93 4.42 9.86 -4.19
C GLY A 93 4.05 8.58 -3.45
N ASP A 94 4.70 8.26 -2.33
CA ASP A 94 4.30 7.12 -1.50
C ASP A 94 2.94 7.38 -0.83
N ILE A 95 1.92 6.66 -1.26
CA ILE A 95 0.54 6.81 -0.75
C ILE A 95 0.46 6.49 0.76
N PRO A 96 1.06 5.39 1.26
CA PRO A 96 1.15 5.11 2.69
C PRO A 96 1.71 6.27 3.50
N ALA A 97 2.81 6.86 3.09
CA ALA A 97 3.41 8.00 3.78
C ALA A 97 2.47 9.20 3.85
N VAL A 98 1.76 9.52 2.76
CA VAL A 98 0.82 10.65 2.73
C VAL A 98 -0.31 10.47 3.73
N TYR A 99 -0.99 9.30 3.76
CA TYR A 99 -2.09 9.13 4.71
C TYR A 99 -1.59 8.93 6.17
N LYS A 100 -0.39 8.40 6.37
CA LYS A 100 0.20 8.29 7.72
C LYS A 100 0.54 9.65 8.32
N LEU A 101 1.04 10.58 7.53
CA LEU A 101 1.18 11.98 7.96
C LEU A 101 -0.20 12.56 8.34
N GLY A 102 -1.22 12.29 7.55
CA GLY A 102 -2.60 12.64 7.88
C GLY A 102 -3.05 12.09 9.23
N ASP A 103 -2.78 10.80 9.49
CA ASP A 103 -3.07 10.13 10.76
C ASP A 103 -2.36 10.84 11.93
N MET A 104 -1.06 11.18 11.80
CA MET A 104 -0.30 11.85 12.85
C MET A 104 -0.88 13.23 13.23
N TYR A 105 -1.24 14.04 12.24
CA TYR A 105 -1.85 15.36 12.49
C TYR A 105 -3.27 15.26 13.02
N ARG A 106 -4.02 14.21 12.69
CA ARG A 106 -5.38 14.00 13.18
C ARG A 106 -5.41 13.48 14.60
N ASN A 107 -4.56 12.49 14.90
CA ASN A 107 -4.58 11.77 16.17
C ASN A 107 -3.86 12.52 17.32
N GLY A 108 -3.11 13.56 17.00
CA GLY A 108 -2.37 14.35 17.97
C GLY A 108 -0.98 13.79 18.31
N ASP A 109 -0.43 12.93 17.43
CA ASP A 109 0.98 12.51 17.50
C ASP A 109 1.93 13.68 17.23
N LEU A 110 1.44 14.63 16.43
CA LEU A 110 2.00 15.96 16.18
C LEU A 110 0.98 17.02 16.64
N PRO A 111 1.33 18.31 16.70
CA PRO A 111 0.36 19.36 16.94
C PRO A 111 -0.85 19.22 16.02
N LYS A 112 -2.04 19.00 16.61
CA LYS A 112 -3.26 18.65 15.90
C LYS A 112 -3.64 19.69 14.86
N ARG A 113 -3.79 19.27 13.60
CA ARG A 113 -4.11 20.10 12.44
C ARG A 113 -5.11 19.38 11.53
N ILE A 114 -6.39 19.41 11.91
CA ILE A 114 -7.45 18.65 11.22
C ILE A 114 -7.58 19.01 9.75
N GLU A 115 -7.54 20.30 9.40
CA GLU A 115 -7.62 20.74 8.00
C GLU A 115 -6.42 20.27 7.16
N TYR A 116 -5.25 20.21 7.78
CA TYR A 116 -4.06 19.69 7.06
C TYR A 116 -4.12 18.17 6.91
N SER A 117 -4.57 17.46 7.96
CA SER A 117 -4.87 16.02 7.88
C SER A 117 -5.87 15.72 6.76
N HIS A 118 -6.94 16.51 6.65
CA HIS A 118 -7.91 16.37 5.57
C HIS A 118 -7.28 16.48 4.18
N LYS A 119 -6.46 17.53 3.95
CA LYS A 119 -5.75 17.71 2.67
C LYS A 119 -4.85 16.50 2.34
N LEU A 120 -4.19 15.92 3.34
CA LEU A 120 -3.36 14.74 3.16
C LEU A 120 -4.19 13.49 2.82
N TYR A 121 -5.32 13.27 3.49
CA TYR A 121 -6.20 12.15 3.15
C TYR A 121 -6.81 12.28 1.75
N ARG A 122 -7.27 13.49 1.38
CA ARG A 122 -7.76 13.77 0.04
C ARG A 122 -6.69 13.49 -1.01
N ARG A 123 -5.46 13.99 -0.81
CA ARG A 123 -4.33 13.71 -1.70
C ARG A 123 -4.05 12.21 -1.83
N ALA A 124 -3.97 11.48 -0.70
CA ALA A 124 -3.73 10.04 -0.72
C ALA A 124 -4.85 9.28 -1.46
N PHE A 125 -6.09 9.70 -1.26
CA PHE A 125 -7.25 9.12 -1.94
C PHE A 125 -7.24 9.37 -3.45
N GLU A 126 -6.95 10.60 -3.89
CA GLU A 126 -6.84 10.95 -5.31
C GLU A 126 -5.70 10.18 -5.99
N MET A 127 -4.56 10.03 -5.33
CA MET A 127 -3.46 9.19 -5.82
C MET A 127 -3.90 7.72 -5.93
N ALA A 128 -4.62 7.20 -4.93
CA ALA A 128 -5.13 5.84 -4.93
C ALA A 128 -6.19 5.57 -6.02
N LEU A 129 -7.01 6.55 -6.37
CA LEU A 129 -7.97 6.44 -7.47
C LEU A 129 -7.28 6.33 -8.83
N ASN A 130 -6.14 6.98 -8.99
CA ASN A 130 -5.34 6.94 -10.23
C ASN A 130 -4.48 5.66 -10.32
N ASP A 131 -4.27 4.96 -9.22
CA ASP A 131 -3.49 3.73 -9.12
C ASP A 131 -4.38 2.57 -8.63
N LEU A 132 -5.46 2.33 -9.36
CA LEU A 132 -6.48 1.33 -8.98
C LEU A 132 -5.98 -0.12 -9.01
N ASP A 133 -4.88 -0.38 -9.71
CA ASP A 133 -4.24 -1.69 -9.75
C ASP A 133 -3.46 -1.97 -8.45
N ASN A 134 -3.13 -0.91 -7.69
CA ASN A 134 -2.44 -1.03 -6.41
C ASN A 134 -3.39 -1.33 -5.25
N TYR A 135 -3.96 -2.53 -5.26
CA TYR A 135 -4.89 -3.01 -4.22
C TYR A 135 -4.24 -3.15 -2.82
N TYR A 136 -2.92 -3.02 -2.73
CA TYR A 136 -2.23 -3.04 -1.43
C TYR A 136 -2.39 -1.75 -0.65
N VAL A 137 -2.32 -0.60 -1.29
CA VAL A 137 -2.32 0.70 -0.60
C VAL A 137 -3.60 1.50 -0.80
N ALA A 138 -4.27 1.34 -1.95
CA ALA A 138 -5.47 2.08 -2.29
C ALA A 138 -6.59 1.93 -1.23
N PRO A 139 -6.90 0.73 -0.70
CA PRO A 139 -7.96 0.56 0.28
C PRO A 139 -7.76 1.37 1.56
N ASP A 140 -6.52 1.51 2.04
CA ASP A 140 -6.24 2.25 3.27
C ASP A 140 -6.43 3.76 3.11
N ALA A 141 -6.11 4.31 1.93
CA ALA A 141 -6.38 5.69 1.60
C ALA A 141 -7.90 5.94 1.44
N MET A 142 -8.61 5.04 0.72
CA MET A 142 -10.05 5.09 0.55
C MET A 142 -10.79 5.04 1.89
N LEU A 143 -10.38 4.14 2.78
CA LEU A 143 -11.01 3.99 4.10
C LEU A 143 -10.96 5.28 4.92
N ARG A 144 -9.89 6.07 4.83
CA ARG A 144 -9.80 7.33 5.57
C ARG A 144 -10.80 8.37 5.06
N MET A 145 -11.01 8.46 3.76
CA MET A 145 -12.04 9.33 3.20
C MET A 145 -13.45 8.81 3.59
N MET A 146 -13.72 7.53 3.43
CA MET A 146 -14.98 6.91 3.85
C MET A 146 -15.29 7.14 5.33
N LYS A 147 -14.27 7.11 6.17
CA LYS A 147 -14.42 7.22 7.64
C LYS A 147 -14.60 8.63 8.12
N TYR A 148 -13.93 9.58 7.52
CA TYR A 148 -13.83 10.95 8.06
C TYR A 148 -14.52 11.99 7.20
N TYR A 149 -14.73 11.72 5.92
CA TYR A 149 -15.26 12.66 4.92
C TYR A 149 -16.15 11.95 3.89
N PRO A 150 -17.15 11.16 4.34
CA PRO A 150 -17.98 10.35 3.43
C PRO A 150 -18.73 11.21 2.41
N ASP A 151 -19.18 12.41 2.79
CA ASP A 151 -19.94 13.30 1.91
C ASP A 151 -19.12 13.79 0.71
N GLU A 152 -17.81 13.93 0.88
CA GLU A 152 -16.93 14.37 -0.21
C GLU A 152 -16.70 13.29 -1.28
N LEU A 153 -17.03 12.03 -1.01
CA LEU A 153 -16.87 10.95 -1.98
C LEU A 153 -17.74 11.16 -3.22
N GLU A 154 -18.86 11.88 -3.10
CA GLU A 154 -19.75 12.21 -4.23
C GLU A 154 -19.04 13.05 -5.30
N GLU A 155 -18.04 13.83 -4.93
CA GLU A 155 -17.23 14.60 -5.90
C GLU A 155 -16.44 13.67 -6.86
N TYR A 156 -16.20 12.42 -6.45
CA TYR A 156 -15.39 11.43 -7.19
C TYR A 156 -16.23 10.33 -7.84
N GLY A 157 -17.55 10.33 -7.62
CA GLY A 157 -18.48 9.38 -8.21
C GLY A 157 -19.43 8.73 -7.20
N ASP A 158 -19.86 7.52 -7.50
CA ASP A 158 -20.77 6.77 -6.63
C ASP A 158 -20.04 6.32 -5.34
N LYS A 159 -20.46 6.86 -4.19
CA LYS A 159 -19.95 6.52 -2.86
C LYS A 159 -19.96 5.00 -2.61
N LEU A 160 -21.05 4.33 -3.02
CA LEU A 160 -21.18 2.89 -2.82
C LEU A 160 -20.17 2.10 -3.66
N ALA A 161 -19.96 2.50 -4.92
CA ALA A 161 -18.97 1.87 -5.78
C ALA A 161 -17.54 2.02 -5.21
N ILE A 162 -17.20 3.20 -4.67
CA ILE A 162 -15.91 3.46 -4.01
C ILE A 162 -15.74 2.57 -2.78
N ALA A 163 -16.77 2.48 -1.93
CA ALA A 163 -16.75 1.64 -0.73
C ALA A 163 -16.61 0.15 -1.05
N LEU A 164 -17.31 -0.34 -2.07
CA LEU A 164 -17.20 -1.72 -2.53
C LEU A 164 -15.80 -2.02 -3.09
N LYS A 165 -15.20 -1.10 -3.83
CA LYS A 165 -13.82 -1.20 -4.34
C LYS A 165 -12.80 -1.31 -3.20
N CYS A 166 -12.93 -0.47 -2.16
CA CYS A 166 -12.13 -0.54 -0.96
C CYS A 166 -12.22 -1.94 -0.31
N ILE A 167 -13.42 -2.45 -0.10
CA ILE A 167 -13.65 -3.78 0.49
C ILE A 167 -13.08 -4.90 -0.38
N GLN A 168 -13.21 -4.82 -1.71
CA GLN A 168 -12.64 -5.81 -2.63
C GLN A 168 -11.12 -5.88 -2.53
N GLY A 169 -10.43 -4.73 -2.51
CA GLY A 169 -8.98 -4.67 -2.34
C GLY A 169 -8.54 -5.26 -1.00
N ILE A 170 -9.24 -4.96 0.09
CA ILE A 170 -8.95 -5.54 1.40
C ILE A 170 -9.13 -7.07 1.40
N LYS A 171 -10.22 -7.57 0.80
CA LYS A 171 -10.46 -9.01 0.68
C LYS A 171 -9.37 -9.72 -0.13
N LYS A 172 -8.83 -9.08 -1.17
CA LYS A 172 -7.74 -9.62 -1.96
C LYS A 172 -6.48 -9.77 -1.10
N ARG A 173 -6.10 -8.75 -0.32
CA ARG A 173 -4.99 -8.84 0.64
C ARG A 173 -5.17 -9.98 1.65
N ILE A 174 -6.39 -10.17 2.16
CA ILE A 174 -6.69 -11.29 3.08
C ILE A 174 -6.46 -12.64 2.40
N ALA A 175 -6.89 -12.78 1.15
CA ALA A 175 -6.69 -14.02 0.39
C ALA A 175 -5.20 -14.32 0.12
N GLU A 176 -4.37 -13.29 0.07
CA GLU A 176 -2.91 -13.39 -0.06
C GLU A 176 -2.18 -13.53 1.29
N GLY A 177 -2.93 -13.61 2.38
CA GLY A 177 -2.39 -13.93 3.71
C GLY A 177 -2.00 -12.73 4.58
N ASP A 178 -2.43 -11.49 4.24
CA ASP A 178 -2.17 -10.33 5.09
C ASP A 178 -2.95 -10.43 6.43
N PRO A 179 -2.25 -10.59 7.56
CA PRO A 179 -2.89 -10.82 8.86
C PRO A 179 -3.59 -9.57 9.42
N TYR A 180 -3.24 -8.39 8.93
CA TYR A 180 -3.76 -7.11 9.45
C TYR A 180 -5.06 -6.69 8.77
N SER A 181 -5.31 -7.18 7.56
CA SER A 181 -6.46 -6.77 6.75
C SER A 181 -7.82 -7.20 7.30
N GLN A 182 -7.90 -8.18 8.20
CA GLN A 182 -9.16 -8.56 8.84
C GLN A 182 -9.77 -7.41 9.66
N LYS A 183 -8.95 -6.69 10.42
CA LYS A 183 -9.41 -5.54 11.20
C LYS A 183 -9.81 -4.39 10.27
N VAL A 184 -9.01 -4.14 9.24
CA VAL A 184 -9.28 -3.10 8.24
C VAL A 184 -10.58 -3.40 7.49
N LEU A 185 -10.88 -4.68 7.21
CA LEU A 185 -12.15 -5.09 6.60
C LEU A 185 -13.35 -4.77 7.48
N GLN A 186 -13.23 -4.96 8.80
CA GLN A 186 -14.31 -4.63 9.71
C GLN A 186 -14.60 -3.13 9.72
N ASP A 187 -13.56 -2.31 9.83
CA ASP A 187 -13.69 -0.84 9.76
C ASP A 187 -14.32 -0.39 8.44
N ALA A 188 -13.93 -0.99 7.32
CA ALA A 188 -14.49 -0.66 6.01
C ALA A 188 -15.96 -1.05 5.87
N LYS A 189 -16.37 -2.19 6.42
CA LYS A 189 -17.79 -2.61 6.46
C LYS A 189 -18.64 -1.66 7.29
N GLU A 190 -18.13 -1.19 8.43
CA GLU A 190 -18.85 -0.22 9.26
C GLU A 190 -19.04 1.12 8.53
N CYS A 191 -18.04 1.56 7.77
CA CYS A 191 -18.17 2.76 6.92
C CYS A 191 -19.18 2.54 5.79
N LEU A 192 -19.17 1.36 5.14
CA LEU A 192 -20.14 1.02 4.08
C LEU A 192 -21.58 1.04 4.60
N LEU A 193 -21.84 0.47 5.79
CA LEU A 193 -23.19 0.47 6.38
C LEU A 193 -23.70 1.89 6.60
N LYS A 194 -22.85 2.81 7.07
CA LYS A 194 -23.24 4.22 7.22
C LYS A 194 -23.59 4.88 5.89
N ILE A 195 -22.84 4.57 4.83
CA ILE A 195 -23.10 5.11 3.48
C ILE A 195 -24.43 4.59 2.91
N ILE A 196 -24.83 3.35 3.28
CA ILE A 196 -26.11 2.77 2.83
C ILE A 196 -27.30 3.34 3.60
N ASP A 197 -27.12 3.68 4.88
CA ASP A 197 -28.18 4.17 5.76
C ASP A 197 -28.48 5.68 5.56
N GLU A 198 -27.66 6.41 4.78
CA GLU A 198 -27.85 7.82 4.36
C GLU A 198 -28.74 7.91 3.11
#